data_5d4246462b703b123db7ada8f35a64b6
#
_entry.id   5d4246462b703b123db7ada8f35a64b6
#
_cell.length_a   1.000
_cell.length_b   1.000
_cell.length_c   1.000
_cell.angle_alpha   90.00
_cell.angle_beta   90.00
_cell.angle_gamma   90.00
#
_symmetry.space_group_name_H-M   'P 1'
#
loop_
_entity.id
_entity.type
_entity.pdbx_description
1 polymer ?
#
loop_
_entity_poly.entity_id
_entity_poly.type
_entity_poly.pdbx_seq_one_letter_code
_entity_poly.pdbx_strand_id
1 'polypeptide(L)'
;MKLTDISTIRQLFEKHGFSFTKSLGQNFLINPTVCPKIAEMGGAGKNVGAIEIGTGIGVLTRELAERCEKVVAIEIDTGLKPILDETLEEYDNVEVIFADVMETDLNRLIAEKFPDMDVIVCANLPYYITSPVIMKLLEEKLPIKAITVMVQLEAADRICAAVGSRECGAITASINYYAKPKKLFRVNRGSFMPAPNVDSAVISLERYEQPPYKVDNEPLFFEVIKQAFAQRRKQLANPVSAYFNIPKAVLAEKMTEGGIPATARAEQLTMAELVKLYEIIDELKKE
;
A
#
# COMPACT_ATOMS: atom_id res chain seq x y z
N MET A 1 -9.25 24.27 -15.50
CA MET A 1 -10.42 23.35 -15.38
C MET A 1 -10.52 22.82 -13.96
N LYS A 2 -11.72 22.72 -13.34
CA LYS A 2 -11.90 22.27 -11.94
C LYS A 2 -12.32 20.79 -11.91
N LEU A 3 -11.36 19.88 -11.81
CA LEU A 3 -11.58 18.42 -11.88
C LEU A 3 -12.33 17.82 -10.67
N THR A 4 -12.61 18.60 -9.64
CA THR A 4 -13.43 18.20 -8.47
C THR A 4 -14.89 18.61 -8.59
N ASP A 5 -15.28 19.29 -9.66
CA ASP A 5 -16.66 19.66 -9.93
C ASP A 5 -17.38 18.57 -10.74
N ILE A 6 -18.51 18.09 -10.23
CA ILE A 6 -19.27 16.98 -10.84
C ILE A 6 -19.73 17.31 -12.25
N SER A 7 -20.10 18.57 -12.53
CA SER A 7 -20.53 18.97 -13.86
C SER A 7 -19.38 18.90 -14.85
N THR A 8 -18.19 19.35 -14.45
CA THR A 8 -16.97 19.25 -15.25
C THR A 8 -16.60 17.79 -15.55
N ILE A 9 -16.68 16.91 -14.55
CA ILE A 9 -16.37 15.48 -14.73
C ILE A 9 -17.36 14.85 -15.73
N ARG A 10 -18.65 15.12 -15.59
CA ARG A 10 -19.66 14.61 -16.53
C ARG A 10 -19.44 15.08 -17.95
N GLN A 11 -19.12 16.36 -18.15
CA GLN A 11 -18.81 16.92 -19.47
C GLN A 11 -17.58 16.25 -20.10
N LEU A 12 -16.52 16.01 -19.30
CA LEU A 12 -15.33 15.28 -19.77
C LEU A 12 -15.69 13.85 -20.20
N PHE A 13 -16.47 13.15 -19.41
CA PHE A 13 -16.87 11.75 -19.73
C PHE A 13 -17.76 11.71 -20.97
N GLU A 14 -18.70 12.63 -21.12
CA GLU A 14 -19.56 12.72 -22.30
C GLU A 14 -18.73 13.08 -23.54
N LYS A 15 -17.86 14.08 -23.45
CA LYS A 15 -16.98 14.53 -24.54
C LYS A 15 -16.08 13.43 -25.08
N HIS A 16 -15.52 12.60 -24.19
CA HIS A 16 -14.58 11.52 -24.55
C HIS A 16 -15.23 10.14 -24.63
N GLY A 17 -16.56 10.04 -24.46
CA GLY A 17 -17.28 8.75 -24.49
C GLY A 17 -16.85 7.79 -23.39
N PHE A 18 -16.36 8.31 -22.26
CA PHE A 18 -15.88 7.48 -21.16
C PHE A 18 -17.02 6.95 -20.30
N SER A 19 -16.92 5.68 -19.90
CA SER A 19 -17.84 5.02 -18.98
C SER A 19 -17.04 4.29 -17.89
N PHE A 20 -17.57 4.29 -16.67
CA PHE A 20 -16.93 3.65 -15.52
C PHE A 20 -16.68 2.15 -15.75
N THR A 21 -15.47 1.72 -15.51
CA THR A 21 -15.11 0.30 -15.52
C THR A 21 -15.28 -0.28 -14.10
N LYS A 22 -16.39 -0.97 -13.86
CA LYS A 22 -16.73 -1.51 -12.51
C LYS A 22 -15.65 -2.43 -11.95
N SER A 23 -15.00 -3.24 -12.78
CA SER A 23 -13.94 -4.18 -12.36
C SER A 23 -12.70 -3.46 -11.84
N LEU A 24 -12.47 -2.21 -12.24
CA LEU A 24 -11.35 -1.39 -11.78
C LEU A 24 -11.66 -0.61 -10.48
N GLY A 25 -12.88 -0.70 -9.96
CA GLY A 25 -13.24 -0.06 -8.70
C GLY A 25 -13.07 1.46 -8.68
N GLN A 26 -13.27 2.11 -9.84
CA GLN A 26 -13.04 3.54 -10.03
C GLN A 26 -13.96 4.41 -9.17
N ASN A 27 -13.36 5.25 -8.33
CA ASN A 27 -14.02 6.27 -7.51
C ASN A 27 -13.22 7.57 -7.62
N PHE A 28 -13.75 8.53 -8.38
CA PHE A 28 -13.06 9.81 -8.63
C PHE A 28 -13.29 10.79 -7.50
N LEU A 29 -12.24 11.45 -7.05
CA LEU A 29 -12.30 12.46 -5.99
C LEU A 29 -13.00 13.74 -6.48
N ILE A 30 -14.03 14.14 -5.74
CA ILE A 30 -14.78 15.38 -5.96
C ILE A 30 -14.61 16.39 -4.82
N ASN A 31 -13.86 16.03 -3.78
CA ASN A 31 -13.55 16.94 -2.67
C ASN A 31 -12.21 17.65 -2.94
N PRO A 32 -12.20 18.98 -3.13
CA PRO A 32 -11.00 19.73 -3.53
C PRO A 32 -9.92 19.81 -2.43
N THR A 33 -10.23 19.43 -1.19
CA THR A 33 -9.28 19.54 -0.08
C THR A 33 -8.45 18.29 0.15
N VAL A 34 -8.78 17.16 -0.50
CA VAL A 34 -8.15 15.86 -0.24
C VAL A 34 -6.80 15.73 -0.93
N CYS A 35 -6.76 15.95 -2.25
CA CYS A 35 -5.51 15.80 -3.02
C CYS A 35 -4.40 16.77 -2.60
N PRO A 36 -4.68 18.09 -2.33
CA PRO A 36 -3.67 18.98 -1.77
C PRO A 36 -3.03 18.46 -0.48
N LYS A 37 -3.86 17.91 0.44
CA LYS A 37 -3.36 17.33 1.69
C LYS A 37 -2.54 16.05 1.46
N ILE A 38 -2.93 15.21 0.50
CA ILE A 38 -2.15 14.01 0.16
C ILE A 38 -0.78 14.42 -0.34
N ALA A 39 -0.70 15.37 -1.27
CA ALA A 39 0.56 15.86 -1.82
C ALA A 39 1.44 16.50 -0.74
N GLU A 40 0.89 17.42 0.07
CA GLU A 40 1.62 18.09 1.15
C GLU A 40 2.14 17.09 2.19
N MET A 41 1.25 16.26 2.74
CA MET A 41 1.62 15.28 3.79
C MET A 41 2.44 14.11 3.25
N GLY A 42 2.41 13.88 1.92
CA GLY A 42 3.23 12.91 1.21
C GLY A 42 4.65 13.38 0.94
N GLY A 43 4.97 14.64 1.25
CA GLY A 43 6.31 15.19 1.07
C GLY A 43 6.57 15.74 -0.34
N ALA A 44 5.51 16.08 -1.10
CA ALA A 44 5.66 16.76 -2.39
C ALA A 44 6.40 18.11 -2.20
N GLY A 45 7.38 18.36 -3.03
CA GLY A 45 8.20 19.57 -2.93
C GLY A 45 9.15 19.74 -4.11
N LYS A 46 9.87 20.87 -4.15
CA LYS A 46 10.91 21.15 -5.16
C LYS A 46 12.02 20.11 -5.04
N ASN A 47 12.57 19.68 -6.17
CA ASN A 47 13.60 18.62 -6.28
C ASN A 47 13.13 17.24 -5.84
N VAL A 48 11.81 17.02 -5.75
CA VAL A 48 11.20 15.72 -5.43
C VAL A 48 10.53 15.18 -6.69
N GLY A 49 10.79 13.91 -6.99
CA GLY A 49 10.06 13.14 -7.97
C GLY A 49 8.87 12.43 -7.33
N ALA A 50 7.72 12.41 -7.97
CA ALA A 50 6.54 11.72 -7.49
C ALA A 50 6.12 10.59 -8.44
N ILE A 51 5.85 9.41 -7.89
CA ILE A 51 5.14 8.34 -8.58
C ILE A 51 3.70 8.33 -8.08
N GLU A 52 2.75 8.46 -9.00
CA GLU A 52 1.34 8.27 -8.70
C GLU A 52 0.88 6.91 -9.23
N ILE A 53 0.08 6.19 -8.44
CA ILE A 53 -0.51 4.92 -8.84
C ILE A 53 -2.03 5.07 -8.89
N GLY A 54 -2.62 4.90 -10.09
CA GLY A 54 -4.04 5.12 -10.33
C GLY A 54 -4.34 6.61 -10.50
N THR A 55 -4.04 7.14 -11.67
CA THR A 55 -4.16 8.56 -12.05
C THR A 55 -5.61 9.06 -12.04
N GLY A 56 -6.55 8.17 -12.41
CA GLY A 56 -7.95 8.55 -12.64
C GLY A 56 -8.04 9.66 -13.70
N ILE A 57 -8.70 10.76 -13.36
CA ILE A 57 -8.82 11.94 -14.28
C ILE A 57 -7.75 13.01 -14.00
N GLY A 58 -6.71 12.71 -13.23
CA GLY A 58 -5.59 13.61 -13.00
C GLY A 58 -5.73 14.56 -11.81
N VAL A 59 -6.67 14.36 -10.87
CA VAL A 59 -6.88 15.29 -9.73
C VAL A 59 -5.66 15.35 -8.82
N LEU A 60 -5.13 14.20 -8.40
CA LEU A 60 -3.93 14.14 -7.55
C LEU A 60 -2.68 14.44 -8.38
N THR A 61 -2.64 14.00 -9.63
CA THR A 61 -1.53 14.27 -10.57
C THR A 61 -1.22 15.76 -10.68
N ARG A 62 -2.25 16.61 -10.85
CA ARG A 62 -2.10 18.07 -10.93
C ARG A 62 -1.52 18.65 -9.65
N GLU A 63 -2.01 18.21 -8.50
CA GLU A 63 -1.49 18.67 -7.21
C GLU A 63 -0.02 18.28 -6.98
N LEU A 64 0.37 17.10 -7.48
CA LEU A 64 1.77 16.67 -7.46
C LEU A 64 2.60 17.48 -8.48
N ALA A 65 2.09 17.69 -9.69
CA ALA A 65 2.77 18.45 -10.73
C ALA A 65 3.08 19.89 -10.32
N GLU A 66 2.16 20.54 -9.60
CA GLU A 66 2.34 21.91 -9.10
C GLU A 66 3.42 22.02 -8.00
N ARG A 67 3.80 20.92 -7.36
CA ARG A 67 4.72 20.89 -6.20
C ARG A 67 6.03 20.19 -6.47
N CYS A 68 6.00 19.10 -7.25
CA CYS A 68 7.14 18.25 -7.53
C CYS A 68 7.91 18.69 -8.78
N GLU A 69 9.18 18.33 -8.84
CA GLU A 69 10.03 18.55 -10.02
C GLU A 69 9.54 17.72 -11.20
N LYS A 70 9.16 16.48 -10.94
CA LYS A 70 8.68 15.53 -11.95
C LYS A 70 7.64 14.59 -11.37
N VAL A 71 6.64 14.24 -12.17
CA VAL A 71 5.60 13.27 -11.84
C VAL A 71 5.56 12.18 -12.91
N VAL A 72 5.61 10.93 -12.47
CA VAL A 72 5.29 9.77 -13.31
C VAL A 72 4.03 9.12 -12.76
N ALA A 73 2.97 9.11 -13.55
CA ALA A 73 1.68 8.55 -13.17
C ALA A 73 1.44 7.23 -13.91
N ILE A 74 1.13 6.17 -13.18
CA ILE A 74 0.88 4.82 -13.73
C ILE A 74 -0.63 4.57 -13.68
N GLU A 75 -1.24 4.32 -14.85
CA GLU A 75 -2.68 4.09 -15.00
C GLU A 75 -2.92 2.81 -15.80
N ILE A 76 -3.82 1.97 -15.32
CA ILE A 76 -4.16 0.71 -16.00
C ILE A 76 -5.25 0.89 -17.05
N ASP A 77 -6.15 1.87 -16.86
CA ASP A 77 -7.28 2.12 -17.76
C ASP A 77 -6.89 3.02 -18.94
N THR A 78 -6.58 2.40 -20.07
CA THR A 78 -6.25 3.13 -21.31
C THR A 78 -7.41 3.98 -21.84
N GLY A 79 -8.65 3.71 -21.42
CA GLY A 79 -9.81 4.53 -21.75
C GLY A 79 -9.75 5.94 -21.17
N LEU A 80 -8.94 6.18 -20.14
CA LEU A 80 -8.70 7.48 -19.56
C LEU A 80 -7.71 8.33 -20.34
N LYS A 81 -6.99 7.76 -21.33
CA LYS A 81 -5.96 8.48 -22.08
C LYS A 81 -6.45 9.80 -22.69
N PRO A 82 -7.56 9.88 -23.44
CA PRO A 82 -8.01 11.14 -24.02
C PRO A 82 -8.38 12.20 -22.97
N ILE A 83 -8.85 11.76 -21.79
CA ILE A 83 -9.17 12.64 -20.67
C ILE A 83 -7.89 13.19 -20.06
N LEU A 84 -6.90 12.32 -19.82
CA LEU A 84 -5.61 12.70 -19.25
C LEU A 84 -4.80 13.59 -20.18
N ASP A 85 -4.84 13.33 -21.50
CA ASP A 85 -4.22 14.22 -22.50
C ASP A 85 -4.79 15.66 -22.40
N GLU A 86 -6.11 15.83 -22.15
CA GLU A 86 -6.72 17.15 -21.98
C GLU A 86 -6.49 17.73 -20.56
N THR A 87 -6.64 16.91 -19.51
CA THR A 87 -6.57 17.43 -18.13
C THR A 87 -5.16 17.76 -17.69
N LEU A 88 -4.15 17.17 -18.29
CA LEU A 88 -2.74 17.34 -17.94
C LEU A 88 -1.94 18.12 -18.99
N GLU A 89 -2.59 18.65 -20.04
CA GLU A 89 -1.95 19.38 -21.16
C GLU A 89 -1.05 20.54 -20.71
N GLU A 90 -1.39 21.19 -19.59
CA GLU A 90 -0.66 22.35 -19.06
C GLU A 90 0.60 21.99 -18.25
N TYR A 91 0.88 20.67 -18.03
CA TYR A 91 1.94 20.20 -17.14
C TYR A 91 3.07 19.47 -17.89
N ASP A 92 4.12 20.18 -18.24
CA ASP A 92 5.28 19.63 -18.97
C ASP A 92 6.11 18.66 -18.13
N ASN A 93 5.92 18.66 -16.79
CA ASN A 93 6.65 17.82 -15.85
C ASN A 93 5.91 16.52 -15.49
N VAL A 94 4.84 16.18 -16.22
CA VAL A 94 4.03 14.97 -16.00
C VAL A 94 4.21 13.97 -17.14
N GLU A 95 4.49 12.72 -16.81
CA GLU A 95 4.48 11.61 -17.74
C GLU A 95 3.47 10.56 -17.28
N VAL A 96 2.50 10.20 -18.14
CA VAL A 96 1.53 9.14 -17.86
C VAL A 96 1.96 7.85 -18.57
N ILE A 97 2.12 6.78 -17.82
CA ILE A 97 2.46 5.44 -18.32
C ILE A 97 1.24 4.53 -18.16
N PHE A 98 0.72 4.04 -19.30
CA PHE A 98 -0.40 3.10 -19.28
C PHE A 98 0.12 1.67 -19.09
N ALA A 99 0.08 1.19 -17.84
CA ALA A 99 0.59 -0.12 -17.45
C ALA A 99 -0.08 -0.63 -16.15
N ASP A 100 0.02 -1.93 -15.91
CA ASP A 100 -0.27 -2.50 -14.60
C ASP A 100 0.94 -2.27 -13.67
N VAL A 101 0.72 -1.58 -12.56
CA VAL A 101 1.76 -1.34 -11.56
C VAL A 101 2.32 -2.66 -10.98
N MET A 102 1.49 -3.72 -10.94
CA MET A 102 1.94 -5.02 -10.43
C MET A 102 2.96 -5.70 -11.36
N GLU A 103 2.92 -5.39 -12.67
CA GLU A 103 3.85 -5.90 -13.69
C GLU A 103 5.00 -4.92 -14.00
N THR A 104 4.94 -3.70 -13.49
CA THR A 104 5.92 -2.65 -13.76
C THR A 104 7.18 -2.86 -12.92
N ASP A 105 8.36 -2.80 -13.54
CA ASP A 105 9.66 -2.73 -12.85
C ASP A 105 9.87 -1.29 -12.33
N LEU A 106 9.49 -1.10 -11.06
CA LEU A 106 9.56 0.21 -10.41
C LEU A 106 11.01 0.64 -10.12
N ASN A 107 11.94 -0.29 -9.88
CA ASN A 107 13.36 0.05 -9.70
C ASN A 107 13.95 0.65 -10.96
N ARG A 108 13.70 0.01 -12.11
CA ARG A 108 14.12 0.53 -13.40
C ARG A 108 13.47 1.86 -13.73
N LEU A 109 12.16 2.00 -13.50
CA LEU A 109 11.42 3.23 -13.72
C LEU A 109 12.00 4.39 -12.90
N ILE A 110 12.31 4.16 -11.62
CA ILE A 110 12.89 5.18 -10.74
C ILE A 110 14.28 5.58 -11.27
N ALA A 111 15.14 4.61 -11.60
CA ALA A 111 16.48 4.89 -12.11
C ALA A 111 16.46 5.69 -13.43
N GLU A 112 15.53 5.39 -14.33
CA GLU A 112 15.42 6.08 -15.63
C GLU A 112 14.75 7.46 -15.54
N LYS A 113 13.74 7.60 -14.67
CA LYS A 113 12.88 8.79 -14.67
C LYS A 113 13.27 9.82 -13.61
N PHE A 114 13.92 9.44 -12.54
CA PHE A 114 14.23 10.29 -11.38
C PHE A 114 15.72 10.23 -10.99
N PRO A 115 16.65 10.44 -11.92
CA PRO A 115 18.07 10.45 -11.57
C PRO A 115 18.34 11.58 -10.56
N ASP A 116 19.05 11.25 -9.48
CA ASP A 116 19.47 12.18 -8.43
C ASP A 116 18.34 12.92 -7.69
N MET A 117 17.11 12.42 -7.77
CA MET A 117 15.96 12.97 -7.07
C MET A 117 15.54 12.10 -5.88
N ASP A 118 15.02 12.76 -4.85
CA ASP A 118 14.24 12.09 -3.84
C ASP A 118 12.88 11.69 -4.41
N VAL A 119 12.48 10.43 -4.26
CA VAL A 119 11.24 9.93 -4.83
C VAL A 119 10.21 9.64 -3.74
N ILE A 120 8.98 10.09 -3.95
CA ILE A 120 7.80 9.75 -3.14
C ILE A 120 6.77 8.97 -3.96
N VAL A 121 5.95 8.19 -3.28
CA VAL A 121 4.79 7.54 -3.90
C VAL A 121 3.51 8.09 -3.27
N CYS A 122 2.61 8.62 -4.10
CA CYS A 122 1.28 9.06 -3.68
C CYS A 122 0.22 8.32 -4.50
N ALA A 123 -0.86 7.85 -3.85
CA ALA A 123 -1.90 7.12 -4.58
C ALA A 123 -3.28 7.21 -3.92
N ASN A 124 -4.30 7.24 -4.76
CA ASN A 124 -5.67 6.89 -4.39
C ASN A 124 -5.95 5.47 -4.89
N LEU A 125 -5.55 4.46 -4.11
CA LEU A 125 -5.56 3.08 -4.57
C LEU A 125 -6.98 2.51 -4.70
N PRO A 126 -7.27 1.77 -5.80
CA PRO A 126 -8.44 0.91 -5.85
C PRO A 126 -8.40 -0.09 -4.69
N TYR A 127 -9.55 -0.27 -4.03
CA TYR A 127 -9.59 -1.01 -2.76
C TYR A 127 -9.17 -2.48 -2.87
N TYR A 128 -9.43 -3.11 -4.03
CA TYR A 128 -9.13 -4.52 -4.26
C TYR A 128 -7.63 -4.83 -4.42
N ILE A 129 -6.79 -3.83 -4.77
CA ILE A 129 -5.34 -4.01 -4.94
C ILE A 129 -4.50 -3.32 -3.86
N THR A 130 -5.14 -2.73 -2.85
CA THR A 130 -4.45 -1.98 -1.78
C THR A 130 -3.29 -2.76 -1.17
N SER A 131 -3.54 -3.97 -0.66
CA SER A 131 -2.51 -4.77 0.02
C SER A 131 -1.41 -5.24 -0.93
N PRO A 132 -1.69 -5.81 -2.11
CA PRO A 132 -0.66 -6.17 -3.08
C PRO A 132 0.24 -5.01 -3.47
N VAL A 133 -0.32 -3.84 -3.78
CA VAL A 133 0.47 -2.66 -4.18
C VAL A 133 1.38 -2.19 -3.04
N ILE A 134 0.85 -2.06 -1.82
CA ILE A 134 1.66 -1.65 -0.66
C ILE A 134 2.80 -2.64 -0.42
N MET A 135 2.53 -3.94 -0.46
CA MET A 135 3.57 -4.95 -0.27
C MET A 135 4.63 -4.89 -1.37
N LYS A 136 4.24 -4.79 -2.65
CA LYS A 136 5.18 -4.60 -3.75
C LYS A 136 6.12 -3.40 -3.52
N LEU A 137 5.57 -2.23 -3.14
CA LEU A 137 6.35 -1.02 -2.87
C LEU A 137 7.36 -1.20 -1.72
N LEU A 138 7.06 -2.07 -0.75
CA LEU A 138 7.92 -2.32 0.40
C LEU A 138 8.96 -3.43 0.13
N GLU A 139 8.53 -4.55 -0.48
CA GLU A 139 9.36 -5.74 -0.73
C GLU A 139 10.45 -5.50 -1.79
N GLU A 140 10.17 -4.70 -2.82
CA GLU A 140 11.12 -4.38 -3.88
C GLU A 140 12.26 -3.44 -3.42
N LYS A 141 12.26 -3.02 -2.17
CA LYS A 141 13.31 -2.15 -1.55
C LYS A 141 13.61 -0.90 -2.39
N LEU A 142 12.54 -0.33 -2.97
CA LEU A 142 12.64 0.83 -3.86
C LEU A 142 13.34 2.01 -3.17
N PRO A 143 14.13 2.83 -3.89
CA PRO A 143 14.77 4.02 -3.35
C PRO A 143 13.74 5.17 -3.23
N ILE A 144 12.72 4.98 -2.40
CA ILE A 144 11.64 5.94 -2.15
C ILE A 144 11.66 6.40 -0.70
N LYS A 145 11.41 7.70 -0.45
CA LYS A 145 11.41 8.30 0.89
C LYS A 145 10.12 8.06 1.66
N ALA A 146 8.99 8.19 0.97
CA ALA A 146 7.68 8.10 1.59
C ALA A 146 6.66 7.45 0.68
N ILE A 147 5.72 6.71 1.28
CA ILE A 147 4.54 6.16 0.61
C ILE A 147 3.32 6.77 1.31
N THR A 148 2.50 7.51 0.57
CA THR A 148 1.25 8.10 1.09
C THR A 148 0.09 7.63 0.23
N VAL A 149 -0.78 6.82 0.81
CA VAL A 149 -1.86 6.17 0.06
C VAL A 149 -3.21 6.36 0.75
N MET A 150 -4.24 6.52 -0.07
CA MET A 150 -5.61 6.50 0.40
C MET A 150 -6.19 5.09 0.21
N VAL A 151 -6.79 4.55 1.27
CA VAL A 151 -7.30 3.19 1.35
C VAL A 151 -8.65 3.18 2.08
N GLN A 152 -9.39 2.07 2.06
CA GLN A 152 -10.60 1.93 2.91
C GLN A 152 -10.27 2.14 4.38
N LEU A 153 -11.19 2.76 5.13
CA LEU A 153 -10.98 3.05 6.55
C LEU A 153 -10.63 1.79 7.36
N GLU A 154 -11.33 0.68 7.13
CA GLU A 154 -11.03 -0.60 7.81
C GLU A 154 -9.62 -1.12 7.47
N ALA A 155 -9.19 -0.98 6.21
CA ALA A 155 -7.83 -1.35 5.81
C ALA A 155 -6.80 -0.45 6.49
N ALA A 156 -7.05 0.87 6.56
CA ALA A 156 -6.20 1.81 7.28
C ALA A 156 -6.09 1.48 8.77
N ASP A 157 -7.23 1.14 9.42
CA ASP A 157 -7.26 0.75 10.82
C ASP A 157 -6.43 -0.51 11.07
N ARG A 158 -6.53 -1.50 10.18
CA ARG A 158 -5.75 -2.74 10.25
C ARG A 158 -4.26 -2.52 9.98
N ILE A 159 -3.92 -1.75 8.94
CA ILE A 159 -2.52 -1.45 8.59
C ILE A 159 -1.83 -0.68 9.72
N CYS A 160 -2.52 0.30 10.30
CA CYS A 160 -1.96 1.16 11.35
C CYS A 160 -2.18 0.61 12.77
N ALA A 161 -2.72 -0.59 12.93
CA ALA A 161 -2.85 -1.23 14.23
C ALA A 161 -1.48 -1.54 14.84
N ALA A 162 -1.40 -1.58 16.17
CA ALA A 162 -0.20 -2.03 16.84
C ALA A 162 -0.02 -3.56 16.65
N VAL A 163 1.21 -4.01 16.38
CA VAL A 163 1.53 -5.43 16.42
C VAL A 163 1.37 -5.93 17.86
N GLY A 164 0.72 -7.08 18.05
CA GLY A 164 0.35 -7.58 19.37
C GLY A 164 -1.02 -7.10 19.87
N SER A 165 -1.78 -6.36 19.03
CA SER A 165 -3.15 -5.96 19.33
C SER A 165 -4.18 -6.86 18.65
N ARG A 166 -5.43 -6.80 19.13
CA ARG A 166 -6.54 -7.56 18.58
C ARG A 166 -6.81 -7.24 17.09
N GLU A 167 -6.54 -6.03 16.66
CA GLU A 167 -6.73 -5.55 15.30
C GLU A 167 -5.60 -6.00 14.37
N CYS A 168 -4.48 -6.48 14.93
CA CYS A 168 -3.32 -6.96 14.16
C CYS A 168 -3.72 -8.10 13.21
N GLY A 169 -3.22 -8.03 11.99
CA GLY A 169 -3.33 -9.05 10.96
C GLY A 169 -2.00 -9.29 10.26
N ALA A 170 -1.95 -10.24 9.34
CA ALA A 170 -0.74 -10.50 8.57
C ALA A 170 -0.20 -9.22 7.90
N ILE A 171 -1.07 -8.44 7.26
CA ILE A 171 -0.66 -7.18 6.62
C ILE A 171 -0.09 -6.17 7.62
N THR A 172 -0.62 -6.11 8.85
CA THR A 172 -0.09 -5.26 9.91
C THR A 172 1.35 -5.64 10.23
N ALA A 173 1.60 -6.93 10.50
CA ALA A 173 2.92 -7.44 10.83
C ALA A 173 3.91 -7.24 9.66
N SER A 174 3.49 -7.57 8.43
CA SER A 174 4.33 -7.43 7.24
C SER A 174 4.74 -5.98 6.98
N ILE A 175 3.81 -5.03 7.08
CA ILE A 175 4.13 -3.61 6.89
C ILE A 175 5.04 -3.10 8.01
N ASN A 176 4.77 -3.47 9.28
CA ASN A 176 5.58 -3.02 10.42
C ASN A 176 7.02 -3.58 10.41
N TYR A 177 7.29 -4.64 9.64
CA TYR A 177 8.65 -5.09 9.40
C TYR A 177 9.45 -4.11 8.51
N TYR A 178 8.81 -3.49 7.50
CA TYR A 178 9.47 -2.60 6.54
C TYR A 178 9.34 -1.12 6.87
N ALA A 179 8.25 -0.72 7.53
CA ALA A 179 7.88 0.68 7.68
C ALA A 179 7.07 0.93 8.96
N LYS A 180 7.02 2.20 9.38
CA LYS A 180 6.17 2.69 10.45
C LYS A 180 4.89 3.30 9.84
N PRO A 181 3.75 2.60 9.88
CA PRO A 181 2.50 3.11 9.36
C PRO A 181 1.89 4.17 10.29
N LYS A 182 1.29 5.21 9.68
CA LYS A 182 0.57 6.27 10.39
C LYS A 182 -0.68 6.67 9.64
N LYS A 183 -1.82 6.71 10.33
CA LYS A 183 -3.05 7.28 9.78
C LYS A 183 -2.96 8.81 9.85
N LEU A 184 -3.13 9.48 8.69
CA LEU A 184 -3.03 10.93 8.58
C LEU A 184 -4.38 11.60 8.78
N PHE A 185 -5.38 11.24 7.97
CA PHE A 185 -6.75 11.79 8.09
C PHE A 185 -7.78 10.87 7.42
N ARG A 186 -9.03 11.04 7.86
CA ARG A 186 -10.20 10.33 7.31
C ARG A 186 -10.79 11.11 6.13
N VAL A 187 -11.29 10.36 5.13
CA VAL A 187 -11.98 10.89 3.95
C VAL A 187 -13.37 10.28 3.88
N ASN A 188 -14.40 11.12 3.92
CA ASN A 188 -15.77 10.65 3.87
C ASN A 188 -16.11 10.11 2.47
N ARG A 189 -16.91 9.04 2.40
CA ARG A 189 -17.36 8.43 1.15
C ARG A 189 -18.05 9.40 0.17
N GLY A 190 -18.69 10.45 0.70
CA GLY A 190 -19.29 11.53 -0.10
C GLY A 190 -18.26 12.40 -0.83
N SER A 191 -16.96 12.22 -0.60
CA SER A 191 -15.88 12.88 -1.33
C SER A 191 -15.59 12.26 -2.70
N PHE A 192 -16.35 11.26 -3.13
CA PHE A 192 -16.10 10.50 -4.37
C PHE A 192 -17.33 10.43 -5.28
N MET A 193 -17.07 10.26 -6.57
CA MET A 193 -18.07 9.97 -7.60
C MET A 193 -17.59 8.78 -8.48
N PRO A 194 -18.32 7.65 -8.52
CA PRO A 194 -19.44 7.31 -7.63
C PRO A 194 -18.98 7.19 -6.18
N ALA A 195 -19.88 7.38 -5.21
CA ALA A 195 -19.56 7.22 -3.80
C ALA A 195 -19.34 5.73 -3.47
N PRO A 196 -18.23 5.36 -2.81
CA PRO A 196 -18.02 4.00 -2.32
C PRO A 196 -18.96 3.68 -1.14
N ASN A 197 -19.05 2.40 -0.78
CA ASN A 197 -19.90 1.96 0.32
C ASN A 197 -19.36 2.36 1.72
N VAL A 198 -18.05 2.59 1.83
CA VAL A 198 -17.34 2.86 3.09
C VAL A 198 -16.49 4.12 2.96
N ASP A 199 -16.17 4.71 4.12
CA ASP A 199 -15.21 5.81 4.17
C ASP A 199 -13.79 5.32 3.90
N SER A 200 -12.91 6.26 3.58
CA SER A 200 -11.49 6.04 3.37
C SER A 200 -10.65 6.72 4.46
N ALA A 201 -9.38 6.41 4.47
CA ALA A 201 -8.39 7.18 5.20
C ALA A 201 -7.10 7.26 4.39
N VAL A 202 -6.37 8.35 4.55
CA VAL A 202 -5.02 8.50 4.03
C VAL A 202 -4.05 8.04 5.11
N ILE A 203 -3.12 7.19 4.71
CA ILE A 203 -2.05 6.67 5.56
C ILE A 203 -0.69 7.03 4.96
N SER A 204 0.32 7.21 5.80
CA SER A 204 1.72 7.24 5.40
C SER A 204 2.46 6.02 5.92
N LEU A 205 3.41 5.53 5.14
CA LEU A 205 4.32 4.46 5.51
C LEU A 205 5.73 5.06 5.45
N GLU A 206 6.32 5.33 6.60
CA GLU A 206 7.70 5.79 6.74
C GLU A 206 8.61 4.57 6.76
N ARG A 207 9.36 4.37 5.69
CA ARG A 207 10.24 3.20 5.56
C ARG A 207 11.41 3.29 6.52
N TYR A 208 11.76 2.14 7.10
CA TYR A 208 13.05 2.00 7.79
C TYR A 208 14.18 1.96 6.75
N GLU A 209 15.31 2.58 7.03
CA GLU A 209 16.51 2.41 6.21
C GLU A 209 16.97 0.94 6.17
N GLN A 210 16.85 0.28 7.32
CA GLN A 210 17.00 -1.16 7.46
C GLN A 210 15.90 -1.68 8.39
N PRO A 211 15.30 -2.86 8.10
CA PRO A 211 14.33 -3.46 9.00
C PRO A 211 14.91 -3.59 10.42
N PRO A 212 14.13 -3.28 11.47
CA PRO A 212 14.60 -3.30 12.86
C PRO A 212 14.91 -4.71 13.39
N TYR A 213 14.55 -5.73 12.61
CA TYR A 213 14.81 -7.14 12.93
C TYR A 213 15.58 -7.80 11.79
N LYS A 214 16.62 -8.55 12.13
CA LYS A 214 17.37 -9.31 11.14
C LYS A 214 16.61 -10.60 10.81
N VAL A 215 16.31 -10.78 9.52
CA VAL A 215 15.68 -11.97 8.96
C VAL A 215 16.51 -12.40 7.74
N ASP A 216 17.08 -13.61 7.79
CA ASP A 216 17.97 -14.09 6.73
C ASP A 216 17.18 -14.63 5.52
N ASN A 217 15.93 -15.08 5.71
CA ASN A 217 15.04 -15.58 4.67
C ASN A 217 13.67 -14.86 4.73
N GLU A 218 13.60 -13.66 4.15
CA GLU A 218 12.37 -12.86 4.12
C GLU A 218 11.17 -13.63 3.52
N PRO A 219 11.29 -14.37 2.39
CA PRO A 219 10.17 -15.15 1.86
C PRO A 219 9.60 -16.15 2.86
N LEU A 220 10.44 -16.87 3.60
CA LEU A 220 10.00 -17.79 4.64
C LEU A 220 9.35 -17.04 5.81
N PHE A 221 9.91 -15.92 6.23
CA PHE A 221 9.35 -15.09 7.30
C PHE A 221 7.93 -14.63 7.00
N PHE A 222 7.68 -14.09 5.79
CA PHE A 222 6.35 -13.66 5.40
C PHE A 222 5.37 -14.82 5.22
N GLU A 223 5.85 -15.98 4.79
CA GLU A 223 5.00 -17.18 4.76
C GLU A 223 4.64 -17.64 6.19
N VAL A 224 5.57 -17.58 7.14
CA VAL A 224 5.28 -17.86 8.57
C VAL A 224 4.23 -16.89 9.12
N ILE A 225 4.38 -15.58 8.87
CA ILE A 225 3.38 -14.57 9.25
C ILE A 225 2.01 -14.92 8.66
N LYS A 226 1.95 -15.16 7.36
CA LYS A 226 0.72 -15.48 6.64
C LYS A 226 0.03 -16.70 7.24
N GLN A 227 0.77 -17.77 7.53
CA GLN A 227 0.23 -18.98 8.11
C GLN A 227 -0.17 -18.81 9.57
N ALA A 228 0.60 -18.05 10.37
CA ALA A 228 0.22 -17.73 11.74
C ALA A 228 -1.15 -17.04 11.81
N PHE A 229 -1.43 -16.11 10.90
CA PHE A 229 -2.69 -15.37 10.83
C PHE A 229 -3.80 -16.05 10.01
N ALA A 230 -3.55 -17.22 9.38
CA ALA A 230 -4.53 -17.90 8.52
C ALA A 230 -5.81 -18.28 9.25
N GLN A 231 -5.74 -18.55 10.54
CA GLN A 231 -6.89 -18.95 11.37
C GLN A 231 -6.99 -18.13 12.66
N ARG A 232 -7.35 -16.85 12.55
CA ARG A 232 -7.37 -15.87 13.67
C ARG A 232 -7.99 -16.36 14.98
N ARG A 233 -9.05 -17.17 14.93
CA ARG A 233 -9.75 -17.68 16.13
C ARG A 233 -9.11 -18.93 16.74
N LYS A 234 -8.04 -19.46 16.14
CA LYS A 234 -7.34 -20.67 16.60
C LYS A 234 -5.96 -20.32 17.15
N GLN A 235 -5.38 -21.25 17.93
CA GLN A 235 -3.97 -21.20 18.32
C GLN A 235 -3.11 -21.25 17.06
N LEU A 236 -2.10 -20.40 16.97
CA LEU A 236 -1.25 -20.28 15.78
C LEU A 236 -0.49 -21.57 15.46
N ALA A 237 -0.17 -22.39 16.46
CA ALA A 237 0.47 -23.67 16.26
C ALA A 237 -0.31 -24.62 15.34
N ASN A 238 -1.66 -24.51 15.26
CA ASN A 238 -2.47 -25.37 14.40
C ASN A 238 -2.23 -25.11 12.90
N PRO A 239 -2.46 -23.90 12.36
CA PRO A 239 -2.23 -23.65 10.93
C PRO A 239 -0.74 -23.71 10.57
N VAL A 240 0.16 -23.26 11.43
CA VAL A 240 1.61 -23.29 11.17
C VAL A 240 2.14 -24.72 11.09
N SER A 241 1.83 -25.58 12.06
CA SER A 241 2.26 -26.99 12.04
C SER A 241 1.74 -27.73 10.81
N ALA A 242 0.46 -27.50 10.44
CA ALA A 242 -0.17 -28.14 9.29
C ALA A 242 0.49 -27.70 7.98
N TYR A 243 0.76 -26.42 7.81
CA TYR A 243 1.33 -25.90 6.57
C TYR A 243 2.80 -26.34 6.35
N PHE A 244 3.61 -26.23 7.42
CA PHE A 244 5.03 -26.59 7.34
C PHE A 244 5.31 -28.10 7.55
N ASN A 245 4.25 -28.90 7.74
CA ASN A 245 4.34 -30.34 7.99
C ASN A 245 5.21 -30.69 9.22
N ILE A 246 5.13 -29.88 10.27
CA ILE A 246 5.84 -30.04 11.52
C ILE A 246 4.87 -30.65 12.55
N PRO A 247 5.26 -31.72 13.29
CA PRO A 247 4.41 -32.25 14.36
C PRO A 247 4.04 -31.17 15.38
N LYS A 248 2.74 -30.99 15.64
CA LYS A 248 2.24 -29.89 16.50
C LYS A 248 2.89 -29.91 17.89
N ALA A 249 3.17 -31.09 18.45
CA ALA A 249 3.82 -31.22 19.76
C ALA A 249 5.24 -30.64 19.75
N VAL A 250 6.01 -30.93 18.68
CA VAL A 250 7.37 -30.40 18.49
C VAL A 250 7.35 -28.89 18.35
N LEU A 251 6.45 -28.36 17.50
CA LEU A 251 6.31 -26.91 17.35
C LEU A 251 5.93 -26.22 18.65
N ALA A 252 4.97 -26.78 19.41
CA ALA A 252 4.51 -26.22 20.66
C ALA A 252 5.61 -26.21 21.73
N GLU A 253 6.44 -27.28 21.80
CA GLU A 253 7.60 -27.39 22.67
C GLU A 253 8.63 -26.29 22.32
N LYS A 254 9.04 -26.19 21.04
CA LYS A 254 10.00 -25.19 20.55
C LYS A 254 9.51 -23.75 20.75
N MET A 255 8.21 -23.50 20.53
CA MET A 255 7.60 -22.21 20.85
C MET A 255 7.76 -21.86 22.33
N THR A 256 7.48 -22.82 23.21
CA THR A 256 7.60 -22.61 24.67
C THR A 256 9.04 -22.36 25.09
N GLU A 257 10.00 -23.12 24.55
CA GLU A 257 11.44 -22.90 24.75
C GLU A 257 11.86 -21.50 24.27
N GLY A 258 11.30 -21.02 23.15
CA GLY A 258 11.52 -19.70 22.59
C GLY A 258 10.74 -18.57 23.28
N GLY A 259 10.00 -18.84 24.37
CA GLY A 259 9.23 -17.84 25.11
C GLY A 259 7.86 -17.52 24.54
N ILE A 260 7.39 -18.27 23.53
CA ILE A 260 6.06 -18.09 22.92
C ILE A 260 5.10 -19.12 23.53
N PRO A 261 4.00 -18.71 24.19
CA PRO A 261 3.04 -19.66 24.74
C PRO A 261 2.48 -20.60 23.67
N ALA A 262 2.46 -21.92 23.93
CA ALA A 262 1.92 -22.92 22.99
C ALA A 262 0.45 -22.68 22.61
N THR A 263 -0.28 -21.95 23.46
CA THR A 263 -1.70 -21.57 23.25
C THR A 263 -1.88 -20.21 22.58
N ALA A 264 -0.80 -19.51 22.26
CA ALA A 264 -0.85 -18.16 21.69
C ALA A 264 -1.64 -18.11 20.38
N ARG A 265 -2.31 -16.97 20.16
CA ARG A 265 -2.88 -16.58 18.86
C ARG A 265 -1.97 -15.56 18.20
N ALA A 266 -1.96 -15.53 16.86
CA ALA A 266 -1.07 -14.67 16.11
C ALA A 266 -1.20 -13.19 16.48
N GLU A 267 -2.42 -12.70 16.71
CA GLU A 267 -2.66 -11.30 17.09
C GLU A 267 -2.06 -10.89 18.45
N GLN A 268 -1.67 -11.85 19.28
CA GLN A 268 -1.07 -11.60 20.60
C GLN A 268 0.45 -11.42 20.54
N LEU A 269 1.08 -11.84 19.43
CA LEU A 269 2.53 -11.83 19.29
C LEU A 269 3.04 -10.42 18.96
N THR A 270 4.10 -10.03 19.64
CA THR A 270 4.93 -8.88 19.26
C THR A 270 5.72 -9.19 18.00
N MET A 271 6.32 -8.18 17.37
CA MET A 271 7.18 -8.39 16.19
C MET A 271 8.38 -9.27 16.53
N ALA A 272 8.99 -9.10 17.71
CA ALA A 272 10.10 -9.95 18.17
C ALA A 272 9.70 -11.41 18.28
N GLU A 273 8.51 -11.71 18.80
CA GLU A 273 7.98 -13.08 18.89
C GLU A 273 7.62 -13.66 17.52
N LEU A 274 7.16 -12.85 16.56
CA LEU A 274 6.94 -13.29 15.17
C LEU A 274 8.27 -13.64 14.49
N VAL A 275 9.31 -12.86 14.71
CA VAL A 275 10.67 -13.19 14.23
C VAL A 275 11.18 -14.45 14.91
N LYS A 276 10.97 -14.62 16.22
CA LYS A 276 11.34 -15.84 16.94
C LYS A 276 10.61 -17.07 16.42
N LEU A 277 9.32 -16.96 16.11
CA LEU A 277 8.56 -18.04 15.47
C LEU A 277 9.16 -18.42 14.11
N TYR A 278 9.57 -17.43 13.31
CA TYR A 278 10.26 -17.69 12.05
C TYR A 278 11.58 -18.45 12.27
N GLU A 279 12.43 -18.03 13.23
CA GLU A 279 13.69 -18.71 13.53
C GLU A 279 13.46 -20.19 13.90
N ILE A 280 12.47 -20.47 14.74
CA ILE A 280 12.06 -21.83 15.13
C ILE A 280 11.68 -22.67 13.89
N ILE A 281 10.88 -22.09 12.98
CA ILE A 281 10.46 -22.78 11.75
C ILE A 281 11.64 -23.02 10.81
N ASP A 282 12.54 -22.05 10.67
CA ASP A 282 13.72 -22.17 9.83
C ASP A 282 14.69 -23.23 10.32
N GLU A 283 14.87 -23.36 11.66
CA GLU A 283 15.64 -24.43 12.29
C GLU A 283 15.01 -25.80 12.04
N LEU A 284 13.70 -25.96 12.35
CA LEU A 284 13.00 -27.24 12.18
C LEU A 284 12.87 -27.70 10.72
N LYS A 285 13.07 -26.82 9.74
CA LYS A 285 13.11 -27.20 8.33
C LYS A 285 14.50 -27.64 7.85
N LYS A 286 15.54 -27.38 8.62
CA LYS A 286 16.92 -27.79 8.32
C LYS A 286 17.28 -29.15 8.94
N GLU A 287 16.51 -29.58 9.93
CA GLU A 287 16.58 -30.92 10.54
C GLU A 287 15.86 -31.97 9.67
#